data_456a192c53ad9b39062944f26557f701
#
_entry.id   456a192c53ad9b39062944f26557f701
#
_cell.length_a   1.000
_cell.length_b   1.000
_cell.length_c   1.000
_cell.angle_alpha   90.00
_cell.angle_beta   90.00
_cell.angle_gamma   90.00
#
_symmetry.space_group_name_H-M   'P 1'
#
loop_
_entity.id
_entity.type
_entity.pdbx_description
1 polymer ?
#
loop_
_entity_poly.entity_id
_entity_poly.type
_entity_poly.pdbx_seq_one_letter_code
_entity_poly.pdbx_strand_id
1 'polypeptide(L)'
;MQTASCQTGSAPEIQPTPRVQEIVDRAVKRTLEQFADKKLEAGQLAMTLVDLRDPLKPERGSYRGGEQVYPASVIKLFYLVAAHQWMGDGKLTDTEELRRALRDMIVDSYNEATGLIVDSLTDTTSGPELSTAQLEQWYDKRNAVNRYFAALGYQNINVNRKPWCEGPYGREMQSVKLHQPNHRNWLTTDATARLLTEIATGRAVTPQRSRQMMELLKRRPFEKNAESQSRDYTGKALPEAAKLWSKAGWTSETRHDAAYVELPNGSRFVLAVFTVNHAGEREIIPTVTRMIIEAFGSSPPVK
;
A
#
# COMPACT_ATOMS: atom_id res chain seq x y z
N MET A 1 -10.29 40.23 3.12
CA MET A 1 -9.48 39.02 3.20
C MET A 1 -9.88 38.13 2.04
N GLN A 2 -9.06 38.07 1.00
CA GLN A 2 -9.31 37.23 -0.17
C GLN A 2 -8.94 35.77 0.20
N THR A 3 -9.92 34.90 0.19
CA THR A 3 -9.72 33.45 0.28
C THR A 3 -9.06 32.98 -1.02
N ALA A 4 -7.79 32.65 -0.97
CA ALA A 4 -7.08 32.00 -2.08
C ALA A 4 -7.71 30.61 -2.28
N SER A 5 -8.53 30.47 -3.31
CA SER A 5 -8.98 29.19 -3.84
C SER A 5 -7.76 28.43 -4.35
N CYS A 6 -7.30 27.44 -3.59
CA CYS A 6 -6.29 26.50 -4.04
C CYS A 6 -6.94 25.63 -5.13
N GLN A 7 -6.71 25.95 -6.40
CA GLN A 7 -7.05 25.06 -7.50
C GLN A 7 -6.16 23.83 -7.37
N THR A 8 -6.69 22.75 -6.81
CA THR A 8 -6.11 21.43 -6.92
C THR A 8 -6.30 20.96 -8.35
N GLY A 9 -5.28 21.20 -9.19
CA GLY A 9 -5.22 20.55 -10.49
C GLY A 9 -5.41 19.04 -10.28
N SER A 10 -6.34 18.44 -11.03
CA SER A 10 -6.55 16.99 -10.96
C SER A 10 -5.22 16.27 -11.14
N ALA A 11 -4.92 15.32 -10.29
CA ALA A 11 -3.72 14.49 -10.43
C ALA A 11 -3.70 13.91 -11.85
N PRO A 12 -2.55 13.90 -12.56
CA PRO A 12 -2.50 13.27 -13.87
C PRO A 12 -2.92 11.81 -13.72
N GLU A 13 -3.84 11.40 -14.57
CA GLU A 13 -4.32 10.04 -14.64
C GLU A 13 -3.16 9.11 -14.99
N ILE A 14 -3.04 8.01 -14.27
CA ILE A 14 -2.02 6.99 -14.56
C ILE A 14 -2.49 6.20 -15.78
N GLN A 15 -1.87 6.43 -16.93
CA GLN A 15 -2.30 5.88 -18.20
C GLN A 15 -1.82 4.44 -18.41
N PRO A 16 -2.68 3.48 -18.74
CA PRO A 16 -2.24 2.17 -19.19
C PRO A 16 -1.53 2.31 -20.55
N THR A 17 -0.34 1.72 -20.68
CA THR A 17 0.42 1.78 -21.94
C THR A 17 0.92 0.40 -22.35
N PRO A 18 0.94 0.07 -23.67
CA PRO A 18 1.48 -1.20 -24.16
C PRO A 18 2.91 -1.45 -23.70
N ARG A 19 3.74 -0.43 -23.68
CA ARG A 19 5.15 -0.53 -23.26
C ARG A 19 5.31 -1.03 -21.82
N VAL A 20 4.55 -0.45 -20.87
CA VAL A 20 4.64 -0.88 -19.46
C VAL A 20 3.93 -2.22 -19.27
N GLN A 21 2.85 -2.48 -20.04
CA GLN A 21 2.16 -3.78 -20.00
C GLN A 21 3.08 -4.92 -20.46
N GLU A 22 3.85 -4.75 -21.55
CA GLU A 22 4.80 -5.76 -22.03
C GLU A 22 5.89 -6.08 -20.98
N ILE A 23 6.33 -5.08 -20.20
CA ILE A 23 7.27 -5.30 -19.08
C ILE A 23 6.63 -6.19 -18.02
N VAL A 24 5.38 -5.88 -17.62
CA VAL A 24 4.62 -6.66 -16.64
C VAL A 24 4.39 -8.08 -17.12
N ASP A 25 3.89 -8.27 -18.36
CA ASP A 25 3.59 -9.59 -18.91
C ASP A 25 4.83 -10.48 -18.95
N ARG A 26 5.96 -9.92 -19.34
CA ARG A 26 7.26 -10.63 -19.38
C ARG A 26 7.73 -11.00 -17.97
N ALA A 27 7.62 -10.08 -17.00
CA ALA A 27 7.99 -10.33 -15.61
C ALA A 27 7.11 -11.42 -14.99
N VAL A 28 5.80 -11.36 -15.21
CA VAL A 28 4.85 -12.37 -14.72
C VAL A 28 5.15 -13.74 -15.34
N LYS A 29 5.26 -13.81 -16.67
CA LYS A 29 5.54 -15.07 -17.38
C LYS A 29 6.79 -15.75 -16.83
N ARG A 30 7.90 -15.02 -16.76
CA ARG A 30 9.17 -15.56 -16.25
C ARG A 30 9.09 -15.95 -14.77
N THR A 31 8.37 -15.19 -13.96
CA THR A 31 8.19 -15.53 -12.55
C THR A 31 7.40 -16.83 -12.41
N LEU A 32 6.29 -17.00 -13.13
CA LEU A 32 5.51 -18.24 -13.10
C LEU A 32 6.32 -19.44 -13.59
N GLU A 33 7.11 -19.27 -14.65
CA GLU A 33 8.03 -20.31 -15.15
C GLU A 33 9.11 -20.67 -14.12
N GLN A 34 9.74 -19.68 -13.48
CA GLN A 34 10.80 -19.88 -12.49
C GLN A 34 10.33 -20.59 -11.22
N PHE A 35 9.08 -20.36 -10.81
CA PHE A 35 8.49 -20.95 -9.61
C PHE A 35 7.47 -22.06 -9.90
N ALA A 36 7.49 -22.64 -11.09
CA ALA A 36 6.60 -23.73 -11.48
C ALA A 36 6.80 -25.00 -10.61
N ASP A 37 8.03 -25.30 -10.21
CA ASP A 37 8.37 -26.39 -9.27
C ASP A 37 7.82 -26.15 -7.85
N LYS A 38 7.61 -24.88 -7.48
CA LYS A 38 6.96 -24.43 -6.24
C LYS A 38 5.45 -24.34 -6.36
N LYS A 39 4.89 -24.72 -7.50
CA LYS A 39 3.45 -24.68 -7.79
C LYS A 39 2.86 -23.27 -7.68
N LEU A 40 3.62 -22.23 -8.07
CA LEU A 40 3.07 -20.88 -8.19
C LEU A 40 2.13 -20.84 -9.40
N GLU A 41 0.86 -20.63 -9.12
CA GLU A 41 -0.19 -20.53 -10.13
C GLU A 41 -0.50 -19.07 -10.50
N ALA A 42 -1.01 -18.87 -11.71
CA ALA A 42 -1.41 -17.56 -12.23
C ALA A 42 -2.37 -16.79 -11.30
N GLY A 43 -3.27 -17.50 -10.62
CA GLY A 43 -4.24 -16.94 -9.67
C GLY A 43 -3.64 -16.46 -8.35
N GLN A 44 -2.39 -16.79 -8.07
CA GLN A 44 -1.73 -16.53 -6.78
C GLN A 44 -0.77 -15.33 -6.82
N LEU A 45 -0.63 -14.70 -7.99
CA LEU A 45 0.18 -13.50 -8.20
C LEU A 45 -0.69 -12.39 -8.76
N ALA A 46 -0.56 -11.18 -8.21
CA ALA A 46 -1.06 -9.95 -8.80
C ALA A 46 0.03 -8.89 -8.71
N MET A 47 0.15 -8.04 -9.72
CA MET A 47 1.11 -6.95 -9.71
C MET A 47 0.65 -5.76 -10.54
N THR A 48 1.11 -4.57 -10.12
CA THR A 48 0.97 -3.33 -10.88
C THR A 48 2.29 -2.58 -10.84
N LEU A 49 2.75 -2.19 -12.03
CA LEU A 49 3.92 -1.35 -12.25
C LEU A 49 3.47 0.03 -12.73
N VAL A 50 3.99 1.09 -12.11
CA VAL A 50 3.84 2.46 -12.60
C VAL A 50 5.21 3.02 -12.91
N ASP A 51 5.44 3.38 -14.16
CA ASP A 51 6.63 4.09 -14.60
C ASP A 51 6.50 5.58 -14.27
N LEU A 52 7.43 6.10 -13.49
CA LEU A 52 7.50 7.49 -13.04
C LEU A 52 8.73 8.23 -13.57
N ARG A 53 9.36 7.78 -14.66
CA ARG A 53 10.45 8.51 -15.32
C ARG A 53 10.00 9.91 -15.73
N ASP A 54 8.76 10.05 -16.18
CA ASP A 54 8.05 11.32 -16.28
C ASP A 54 6.91 11.37 -15.24
N PRO A 55 7.09 12.03 -14.09
CA PRO A 55 6.06 12.08 -13.05
C PRO A 55 4.83 12.91 -13.43
N LEU A 56 4.89 13.67 -14.54
CA LEU A 56 3.74 14.41 -15.07
C LEU A 56 2.88 13.54 -16.01
N LYS A 57 3.44 12.44 -16.52
CA LYS A 57 2.78 11.48 -17.40
C LYS A 57 3.05 10.04 -16.93
N PRO A 58 2.53 9.66 -15.74
CA PRO A 58 2.75 8.32 -15.22
C PRO A 58 2.08 7.27 -16.11
N GLU A 59 2.80 6.21 -16.43
CA GLU A 59 2.33 5.11 -17.24
C GLU A 59 2.24 3.82 -16.43
N ARG A 60 1.24 2.97 -16.66
CA ARG A 60 1.09 1.71 -15.95
C ARG A 60 0.91 0.49 -16.85
N GLY A 61 1.28 -0.66 -16.30
CA GLY A 61 0.86 -1.99 -16.70
C GLY A 61 0.47 -2.79 -15.47
N SER A 62 -0.43 -3.74 -15.60
CA SER A 62 -0.85 -4.56 -14.46
C SER A 62 -1.20 -5.99 -14.88
N TYR A 63 -1.02 -6.91 -13.95
CA TYR A 63 -1.46 -8.30 -14.04
C TYR A 63 -2.38 -8.60 -12.85
N ARG A 64 -3.66 -8.95 -13.13
CA ARG A 64 -4.70 -9.13 -12.12
C ARG A 64 -4.83 -7.92 -11.16
N GLY A 65 -4.50 -6.72 -11.66
CA GLY A 65 -4.35 -5.51 -10.87
C GLY A 65 -5.63 -5.04 -10.18
N GLY A 66 -6.80 -5.35 -10.73
CA GLY A 66 -8.13 -5.03 -10.17
C GLY A 66 -8.69 -6.07 -9.20
N GLU A 67 -7.99 -7.18 -8.97
CA GLU A 67 -8.50 -8.23 -8.09
C GLU A 67 -8.26 -7.94 -6.61
N GLN A 68 -9.26 -8.21 -5.81
CA GLN A 68 -9.21 -8.03 -4.36
C GLN A 68 -8.38 -9.11 -3.69
N VAL A 69 -7.38 -8.71 -2.94
CA VAL A 69 -6.53 -9.60 -2.14
C VAL A 69 -6.52 -9.10 -0.69
N TYR A 70 -6.47 -10.02 0.29
CA TYR A 70 -6.23 -9.63 1.68
C TYR A 70 -4.82 -9.03 1.82
N PRO A 71 -4.69 -7.75 2.18
CA PRO A 71 -3.45 -7.00 1.97
C PRO A 71 -2.41 -7.14 3.10
N ALA A 72 -2.73 -7.88 4.16
CA ALA A 72 -1.94 -7.86 5.38
C ALA A 72 -1.57 -6.41 5.79
N SER A 73 -0.32 -6.11 6.13
CA SER A 73 0.10 -4.78 6.58
C SER A 73 0.23 -3.72 5.48
N VAL A 74 0.04 -4.06 4.20
CA VAL A 74 -0.01 -3.04 3.13
C VAL A 74 -1.21 -2.10 3.31
N ILE A 75 -2.27 -2.54 3.97
CA ILE A 75 -3.44 -1.71 4.33
C ILE A 75 -3.06 -0.44 5.09
N LYS A 76 -1.95 -0.45 5.82
CA LYS A 76 -1.46 0.66 6.65
C LYS A 76 -1.12 1.90 5.83
N LEU A 77 -0.83 1.74 4.51
CA LEU A 77 -0.68 2.87 3.59
C LEU A 77 -1.97 3.72 3.50
N PHE A 78 -3.11 3.07 3.45
CA PHE A 78 -4.40 3.73 3.37
C PHE A 78 -4.75 4.42 4.69
N TYR A 79 -4.50 3.79 5.82
CA TYR A 79 -4.66 4.44 7.14
C TYR A 79 -3.71 5.62 7.33
N LEU A 80 -2.47 5.53 6.81
CA LEU A 80 -1.52 6.64 6.84
C LEU A 80 -2.06 7.86 6.11
N VAL A 81 -2.54 7.70 4.87
CA VAL A 81 -3.09 8.80 4.06
C VAL A 81 -4.35 9.38 4.73
N ALA A 82 -5.26 8.53 5.21
CA ALA A 82 -6.46 8.99 5.92
C ALA A 82 -6.11 9.80 7.17
N ALA A 83 -5.11 9.36 7.96
CA ALA A 83 -4.67 10.09 9.15
C ALA A 83 -4.11 11.48 8.78
N HIS A 84 -3.29 11.57 7.74
CA HIS A 84 -2.77 12.84 7.26
C HIS A 84 -3.88 13.76 6.72
N GLN A 85 -4.93 13.19 6.09
CA GLN A 85 -6.08 13.95 5.66
C GLN A 85 -6.88 14.48 6.87
N TRP A 86 -7.20 13.62 7.85
CA TRP A 86 -7.94 14.04 9.06
C TRP A 86 -7.17 15.10 9.87
N MET A 87 -5.83 15.01 9.93
CA MET A 87 -5.02 16.08 10.51
C MET A 87 -5.08 17.37 9.68
N GLY A 88 -5.10 17.27 8.35
CA GLY A 88 -5.27 18.42 7.46
C GLY A 88 -6.63 19.11 7.61
N ASP A 89 -7.69 18.33 7.83
CA ASP A 89 -9.05 18.79 8.03
C ASP A 89 -9.33 19.29 9.48
N GLY A 90 -8.37 19.15 10.40
CA GLY A 90 -8.58 19.46 11.81
C GLY A 90 -9.44 18.44 12.57
N LYS A 91 -9.74 17.28 11.98
CA LYS A 91 -10.50 16.20 12.62
C LYS A 91 -9.66 15.38 13.60
N LEU A 92 -8.34 15.33 13.39
CA LEU A 92 -7.36 14.76 14.30
C LEU A 92 -6.36 15.83 14.72
N THR A 93 -6.08 15.93 16.02
CA THR A 93 -5.04 16.80 16.54
C THR A 93 -3.68 16.14 16.28
N ASP A 94 -2.74 16.88 15.69
CA ASP A 94 -1.38 16.43 15.40
C ASP A 94 -0.53 16.44 16.68
N THR A 95 -0.65 15.40 17.52
CA THR A 95 0.07 15.23 18.78
C THR A 95 1.33 14.37 18.60
N GLU A 96 2.27 14.46 19.54
CA GLU A 96 3.44 13.58 19.56
C GLU A 96 3.06 12.10 19.66
N GLU A 97 2.00 11.79 20.42
CA GLU A 97 1.47 10.43 20.56
C GLU A 97 0.95 9.89 19.21
N LEU A 98 0.21 10.71 18.47
CA LEU A 98 -0.28 10.32 17.15
C LEU A 98 0.87 10.12 16.16
N ARG A 99 1.88 10.99 16.17
CA ARG A 99 3.08 10.86 15.32
C ARG A 99 3.86 9.60 15.64
N ARG A 100 4.01 9.26 16.93
CA ARG A 100 4.64 8.00 17.36
C ARG A 100 3.86 6.80 16.86
N ALA A 101 2.54 6.79 17.05
CA ALA A 101 1.69 5.71 16.55
C ALA A 101 1.75 5.54 15.02
N LEU A 102 1.78 6.63 14.24
CA LEU A 102 1.96 6.58 12.79
C LEU A 102 3.33 6.01 12.41
N ARG A 103 4.39 6.41 13.14
CA ARG A 103 5.73 5.85 12.93
C ARG A 103 5.73 4.34 13.19
N ASP A 104 5.25 3.91 14.34
CA ASP A 104 5.25 2.50 14.76
C ASP A 104 4.36 1.64 13.83
N MET A 105 3.25 2.20 13.34
CA MET A 105 2.41 1.56 12.33
C MET A 105 3.15 1.33 11.00
N ILE A 106 3.97 2.26 10.53
CA ILE A 106 4.59 2.21 9.21
C ILE A 106 6.00 1.63 9.26
N VAL A 107 6.86 2.12 10.17
CA VAL A 107 8.26 1.70 10.25
C VAL A 107 8.35 0.29 10.83
N ASP A 108 7.76 0.07 11.99
CA ASP A 108 7.86 -1.20 12.72
C ASP A 108 6.69 -2.15 12.38
N SER A 109 5.68 -1.64 11.68
CA SER A 109 4.47 -2.40 11.28
C SER A 109 3.66 -2.95 12.45
N TYR A 110 3.65 -2.26 13.61
CA TYR A 110 2.90 -2.71 14.79
C TYR A 110 1.39 -2.64 14.58
N ASN A 111 0.71 -3.70 14.96
CA ASN A 111 -0.74 -3.82 14.83
C ASN A 111 -1.48 -3.02 15.91
N GLU A 112 -0.92 -2.94 17.11
CA GLU A 112 -1.45 -2.17 18.22
C GLU A 112 -1.49 -0.66 17.87
N ALA A 113 -0.39 -0.15 17.31
CA ALA A 113 -0.35 1.23 16.81
C ALA A 113 -1.36 1.44 15.67
N THR A 114 -1.50 0.46 14.77
CA THR A 114 -2.53 0.50 13.73
C THR A 114 -3.94 0.51 14.33
N GLY A 115 -4.17 -0.26 15.38
CA GLY A 115 -5.44 -0.30 16.10
C GLY A 115 -5.83 1.07 16.66
N LEU A 116 -4.88 1.77 17.29
CA LEU A 116 -5.06 3.15 17.77
C LEU A 116 -5.41 4.11 16.63
N ILE A 117 -4.67 4.03 15.51
CA ILE A 117 -4.93 4.89 14.35
C ILE A 117 -6.33 4.62 13.78
N VAL A 118 -6.73 3.37 13.60
CA VAL A 118 -8.07 3.01 13.10
C VAL A 118 -9.16 3.53 14.03
N ASP A 119 -9.01 3.38 15.34
CA ASP A 119 -9.96 3.90 16.32
C ASP A 119 -10.07 5.43 16.24
N SER A 120 -8.94 6.13 16.15
CA SER A 120 -8.89 7.59 16.03
C SER A 120 -9.53 8.09 14.72
N LEU A 121 -9.29 7.38 13.60
CA LEU A 121 -9.88 7.73 12.30
C LEU A 121 -11.39 7.57 12.24
N THR A 122 -11.92 6.63 13.01
CA THR A 122 -13.32 6.19 12.89
C THR A 122 -14.17 6.53 14.11
N ASP A 123 -13.58 7.18 15.13
CA ASP A 123 -14.25 7.45 16.41
C ASP A 123 -14.93 6.18 16.98
N THR A 124 -14.15 5.10 17.04
CA THR A 124 -14.60 3.80 17.56
C THR A 124 -13.57 3.24 18.53
N THR A 125 -13.96 2.23 19.28
CA THR A 125 -13.05 1.43 20.13
C THR A 125 -13.42 -0.04 20.06
N SER A 126 -12.48 -0.92 20.35
CA SER A 126 -12.75 -2.31 20.69
C SER A 126 -13.42 -2.38 22.07
N GLY A 127 -14.07 -3.51 22.41
CA GLY A 127 -14.72 -3.72 23.71
C GLY A 127 -15.78 -4.81 23.67
N PRO A 128 -16.62 -4.93 24.70
CA PRO A 128 -17.69 -5.93 24.76
C PRO A 128 -18.62 -5.88 23.55
N GLU A 129 -19.37 -6.95 23.34
CA GLU A 129 -20.41 -7.02 22.33
C GLU A 129 -21.46 -5.91 22.52
N LEU A 130 -22.03 -5.49 21.42
CA LEU A 130 -23.05 -4.44 21.34
C LEU A 130 -24.41 -5.04 20.98
N SER A 131 -25.50 -4.33 21.27
CA SER A 131 -26.79 -4.62 20.64
C SER A 131 -26.70 -4.45 19.13
N THR A 132 -27.57 -5.08 18.37
CA THR A 132 -27.56 -4.99 16.89
C THR A 132 -27.57 -3.54 16.40
N ALA A 133 -28.45 -2.69 16.95
CA ALA A 133 -28.52 -1.29 16.54
C ALA A 133 -27.24 -0.50 16.87
N GLN A 134 -26.60 -0.76 18.00
CA GLN A 134 -25.32 -0.11 18.35
C GLN A 134 -24.18 -0.63 17.48
N LEU A 135 -24.19 -1.92 17.11
CA LEU A 135 -23.19 -2.51 16.24
C LEU A 135 -23.24 -1.92 14.84
N GLU A 136 -24.45 -1.70 14.29
CA GLU A 136 -24.61 -1.05 12.97
C GLU A 136 -24.06 0.39 12.99
N GLN A 137 -24.34 1.16 14.03
CA GLN A 137 -23.78 2.51 14.18
C GLN A 137 -22.25 2.48 14.30
N TRP A 138 -21.71 1.55 15.06
CA TRP A 138 -20.28 1.36 15.21
C TRP A 138 -19.64 0.94 13.87
N TYR A 139 -20.27 0.04 13.12
CA TYR A 139 -19.80 -0.42 11.82
C TYR A 139 -19.87 0.70 10.77
N ASP A 140 -20.91 1.52 10.78
CA ASP A 140 -20.96 2.70 9.90
C ASP A 140 -19.78 3.63 10.14
N LYS A 141 -19.45 3.94 11.39
CA LYS A 141 -18.26 4.72 11.75
C LYS A 141 -16.99 4.08 11.22
N ARG A 142 -16.82 2.75 11.33
CA ARG A 142 -15.68 1.99 10.80
C ARG A 142 -15.50 2.15 9.30
N ASN A 143 -16.55 2.47 8.56
CA ASN A 143 -16.50 2.70 7.12
C ASN A 143 -16.12 4.14 6.73
N ALA A 144 -15.74 5.01 7.66
CA ALA A 144 -15.33 6.38 7.36
C ALA A 144 -14.15 6.45 6.36
N VAL A 145 -13.15 5.56 6.50
CA VAL A 145 -12.01 5.49 5.59
C VAL A 145 -12.42 5.01 4.20
N ASN A 146 -13.33 4.02 4.12
CA ASN A 146 -13.89 3.59 2.85
C ASN A 146 -14.61 4.72 2.12
N ARG A 147 -15.43 5.50 2.82
CA ARG A 147 -16.13 6.66 2.24
C ARG A 147 -15.16 7.71 1.71
N TYR A 148 -14.09 7.97 2.43
CA TYR A 148 -13.05 8.90 1.98
C TYR A 148 -12.40 8.45 0.67
N PHE A 149 -11.94 7.21 0.58
CA PHE A 149 -11.31 6.71 -0.64
C PHE A 149 -12.30 6.55 -1.79
N ALA A 150 -13.56 6.18 -1.52
CA ALA A 150 -14.61 6.15 -2.55
C ALA A 150 -14.86 7.54 -3.16
N ALA A 151 -14.86 8.60 -2.33
CA ALA A 151 -14.98 9.98 -2.80
C ALA A 151 -13.80 10.43 -3.68
N LEU A 152 -12.61 9.81 -3.51
CA LEU A 152 -11.44 10.00 -4.37
C LEU A 152 -11.43 9.08 -5.61
N GLY A 153 -12.50 8.30 -5.84
CA GLY A 153 -12.62 7.40 -6.98
C GLY A 153 -11.81 6.11 -6.85
N TYR A 154 -11.43 5.70 -5.64
CA TYR A 154 -10.87 4.37 -5.41
C TYR A 154 -11.97 3.32 -5.42
N GLN A 155 -11.75 2.23 -6.15
CA GLN A 155 -12.71 1.14 -6.31
C GLN A 155 -12.08 -0.20 -5.91
N ASN A 156 -12.91 -1.19 -5.65
CA ASN A 156 -12.49 -2.55 -5.30
C ASN A 156 -11.54 -2.63 -4.09
N ILE A 157 -11.72 -1.75 -3.11
CA ILE A 157 -10.99 -1.79 -1.83
C ILE A 157 -11.95 -1.84 -0.66
N ASN A 158 -11.48 -2.37 0.46
CA ASN A 158 -12.15 -2.28 1.75
C ASN A 158 -11.12 -2.03 2.86
N VAL A 159 -11.25 -0.90 3.55
CA VAL A 159 -10.29 -0.38 4.52
C VAL A 159 -11.05 -0.01 5.79
N ASN A 160 -11.46 -1.01 6.59
CA ASN A 160 -12.32 -0.77 7.74
C ASN A 160 -12.03 -1.65 8.97
N ARG A 161 -10.96 -2.48 8.92
CA ARG A 161 -10.68 -3.43 9.98
C ARG A 161 -9.28 -3.28 10.54
N LYS A 162 -9.13 -3.37 11.84
CA LYS A 162 -7.82 -3.49 12.50
C LYS A 162 -7.12 -4.78 12.07
N PRO A 163 -5.81 -4.77 11.79
CA PRO A 163 -5.02 -5.99 11.81
C PRO A 163 -4.82 -6.44 13.27
N TRP A 164 -4.90 -7.74 13.51
CA TRP A 164 -4.78 -8.34 14.83
C TRP A 164 -3.57 -9.26 14.92
N CYS A 165 -2.95 -9.33 16.10
CA CYS A 165 -1.94 -10.34 16.40
C CYS A 165 -2.61 -11.68 16.83
N GLU A 166 -3.60 -11.61 17.72
CA GLU A 166 -4.26 -12.76 18.32
C GLU A 166 -5.70 -12.98 17.83
N GLY A 167 -6.19 -12.09 17.00
CA GLY A 167 -7.56 -12.13 16.49
C GLY A 167 -8.49 -11.11 17.16
N PRO A 168 -9.62 -10.81 16.54
CA PRO A 168 -10.62 -9.91 17.08
C PRO A 168 -11.40 -10.55 18.22
N TYR A 169 -11.92 -9.72 19.14
CA TYR A 169 -12.80 -10.12 20.23
C TYR A 169 -13.97 -9.14 20.37
N GLY A 170 -14.98 -9.51 21.20
CA GLY A 170 -16.14 -8.67 21.49
C GLY A 170 -16.79 -8.11 20.22
N ARG A 171 -17.07 -6.79 20.20
CA ARG A 171 -17.72 -6.11 19.06
C ARG A 171 -16.97 -6.24 17.74
N GLU A 172 -15.66 -6.36 17.78
CA GLU A 172 -14.85 -6.58 16.56
C GLU A 172 -15.15 -7.97 15.95
N MET A 173 -15.19 -9.02 16.78
CA MET A 173 -15.57 -10.36 16.34
C MET A 173 -17.05 -10.43 15.95
N GLN A 174 -17.92 -9.78 16.72
CA GLN A 174 -19.34 -9.68 16.43
C GLN A 174 -19.58 -9.06 15.06
N SER A 175 -18.89 -7.95 14.75
CA SER A 175 -18.96 -7.29 13.44
C SER A 175 -18.42 -8.19 12.31
N VAL A 176 -17.34 -8.93 12.53
CA VAL A 176 -16.83 -9.90 11.55
C VAL A 176 -17.89 -10.93 11.21
N LYS A 177 -18.57 -11.49 12.20
CA LYS A 177 -19.60 -12.52 11.99
C LYS A 177 -20.82 -11.98 11.26
N LEU A 178 -21.23 -10.73 11.57
CA LEU A 178 -22.46 -10.15 11.04
C LEU A 178 -22.26 -9.56 9.64
N HIS A 179 -21.10 -8.97 9.36
CA HIS A 179 -20.84 -8.20 8.13
C HIS A 179 -19.89 -8.92 7.15
N GLN A 180 -19.69 -10.21 7.24
CA GLN A 180 -18.87 -10.93 6.26
C GLN A 180 -19.53 -10.96 4.87
N PRO A 181 -18.74 -10.81 3.78
CA PRO A 181 -17.30 -10.58 3.74
C PRO A 181 -16.88 -9.10 3.90
N ASN A 182 -17.83 -8.18 4.09
CA ASN A 182 -17.60 -6.72 4.03
C ASN A 182 -16.78 -6.17 5.21
N HIS A 183 -16.68 -6.87 6.33
CA HIS A 183 -15.79 -6.49 7.43
C HIS A 183 -14.44 -7.24 7.34
N ARG A 184 -13.78 -7.13 6.21
CA ARG A 184 -12.42 -7.64 5.98
C ARG A 184 -11.66 -6.67 5.08
N ASN A 185 -10.41 -6.39 5.42
CA ASN A 185 -9.59 -5.55 4.55
C ASN A 185 -9.33 -6.24 3.21
N TRP A 186 -9.53 -5.50 2.13
CA TRP A 186 -9.23 -5.90 0.76
C TRP A 186 -8.55 -4.76 0.02
N LEU A 187 -7.49 -5.05 -0.70
CA LEU A 187 -6.85 -4.13 -1.63
C LEU A 187 -6.65 -4.80 -2.99
N THR A 188 -6.46 -3.94 -3.98
CA THR A 188 -5.97 -4.31 -5.30
C THR A 188 -4.57 -3.74 -5.49
N THR A 189 -3.75 -4.36 -6.35
CA THR A 189 -2.43 -3.80 -6.66
C THR A 189 -2.54 -2.49 -7.43
N ASP A 190 -3.59 -2.30 -8.24
CA ASP A 190 -3.86 -1.04 -8.95
C ASP A 190 -4.14 0.11 -7.98
N ALA A 191 -5.04 -0.09 -7.01
CA ALA A 191 -5.33 0.92 -6.00
C ALA A 191 -4.12 1.23 -5.11
N THR A 192 -3.35 0.20 -4.76
CA THR A 192 -2.14 0.33 -3.94
C THR A 192 -1.05 1.10 -4.67
N ALA A 193 -0.79 0.76 -5.94
CA ALA A 193 0.19 1.45 -6.77
C ALA A 193 -0.22 2.91 -7.04
N ARG A 194 -1.52 3.17 -7.27
CA ARG A 194 -2.05 4.54 -7.39
C ARG A 194 -1.77 5.35 -6.13
N LEU A 195 -2.12 4.84 -4.95
CA LEU A 195 -1.94 5.55 -3.69
C LEU A 195 -0.46 5.86 -3.43
N LEU A 196 0.42 4.89 -3.62
CA LEU A 196 1.85 5.10 -3.43
C LEU A 196 2.44 6.07 -4.46
N THR A 197 1.93 6.08 -5.70
CA THR A 197 2.27 7.09 -6.72
C THR A 197 1.85 8.49 -6.27
N GLU A 198 0.63 8.66 -5.76
CA GLU A 198 0.14 9.94 -5.24
C GLU A 198 1.01 10.44 -4.07
N ILE A 199 1.42 9.56 -3.16
CA ILE A 199 2.34 9.90 -2.07
C ILE A 199 3.72 10.32 -2.62
N ALA A 200 4.33 9.49 -3.48
CA ALA A 200 5.68 9.71 -4.02
C ALA A 200 5.80 10.98 -4.87
N THR A 201 4.71 11.36 -5.54
CA THR A 201 4.66 12.56 -6.39
C THR A 201 4.12 13.82 -5.70
N GLY A 202 3.90 13.76 -4.37
CA GLY A 202 3.49 14.92 -3.59
C GLY A 202 2.00 15.28 -3.71
N ARG A 203 1.17 14.35 -4.19
CA ARG A 203 -0.25 14.58 -4.50
C ARG A 203 -1.24 14.00 -3.47
N ALA A 204 -0.76 13.15 -2.59
CA ALA A 204 -1.59 12.63 -1.50
C ALA A 204 -1.78 13.72 -0.43
N VAL A 205 -3.01 14.16 -0.20
CA VAL A 205 -3.44 15.19 0.76
C VAL A 205 -2.85 16.58 0.40
N THR A 206 -1.59 16.83 0.73
CA THR A 206 -0.82 18.03 0.32
C THR A 206 0.63 17.64 0.05
N PRO A 207 1.40 18.48 -0.69
CA PRO A 207 2.83 18.21 -0.90
C PRO A 207 3.62 18.08 0.40
N GLN A 208 3.28 18.85 1.43
CA GLN A 208 3.92 18.77 2.75
C GLN A 208 3.57 17.44 3.45
N ARG A 209 2.29 17.05 3.45
CA ARG A 209 1.84 15.80 4.05
C ARG A 209 2.43 14.58 3.32
N SER A 210 2.50 14.62 1.99
CA SER A 210 3.16 13.59 1.20
C SER A 210 4.64 13.42 1.59
N ARG A 211 5.39 14.51 1.76
CA ARG A 211 6.78 14.42 2.25
C ARG A 211 6.88 13.78 3.63
N GLN A 212 5.98 14.12 4.56
CA GLN A 212 5.95 13.51 5.89
C GLN A 212 5.69 12.00 5.81
N MET A 213 4.77 11.57 4.94
CA MET A 213 4.50 10.15 4.69
C MET A 213 5.71 9.44 4.07
N MET A 214 6.40 10.08 3.12
CA MET A 214 7.62 9.55 2.49
C MET A 214 8.74 9.34 3.52
N GLU A 215 8.91 10.22 4.51
CA GLU A 215 9.90 10.00 5.58
C GLU A 215 9.61 8.72 6.38
N LEU A 216 8.35 8.39 6.65
CA LEU A 216 7.97 7.16 7.35
C LEU A 216 8.14 5.90 6.48
N LEU A 217 7.98 6.03 5.17
CA LEU A 217 8.09 4.92 4.23
C LEU A 217 9.53 4.61 3.81
N LYS A 218 10.48 5.52 4.08
CA LYS A 218 11.87 5.38 3.68
C LYS A 218 12.50 4.11 4.26
N ARG A 219 13.20 3.35 3.40
CA ARG A 219 13.89 2.11 3.75
C ARG A 219 15.37 2.21 3.44
N ARG A 220 16.18 1.43 4.15
CA ARG A 220 17.64 1.43 4.06
C ARG A 220 18.16 0.00 3.84
N PRO A 221 17.93 -0.59 2.64
CA PRO A 221 18.18 -2.00 2.39
C PRO A 221 19.67 -2.40 2.49
N PHE A 222 20.57 -1.44 2.36
CA PHE A 222 22.03 -1.68 2.35
C PHE A 222 22.70 -1.49 3.71
N GLU A 223 21.95 -1.08 4.74
CA GLU A 223 22.53 -0.99 6.09
C GLU A 223 22.76 -2.39 6.67
N LYS A 224 23.86 -2.55 7.42
CA LYS A 224 24.29 -3.83 8.02
C LYS A 224 23.16 -4.49 8.83
N ASN A 225 22.36 -3.70 9.53
CA ASN A 225 21.26 -4.15 10.36
C ASN A 225 19.89 -3.81 9.75
N ALA A 226 19.80 -3.80 8.41
CA ALA A 226 18.55 -3.50 7.73
C ALA A 226 17.43 -4.46 8.19
N GLU A 227 16.29 -3.89 8.53
CA GLU A 227 15.08 -4.64 8.90
C GLU A 227 14.53 -5.48 7.74
N SER A 228 13.70 -6.48 8.06
CA SER A 228 13.14 -7.40 7.07
C SER A 228 12.36 -6.66 5.96
N GLN A 229 11.54 -5.64 6.29
CA GLN A 229 10.80 -4.86 5.29
C GLN A 229 11.73 -4.15 4.28
N SER A 230 12.94 -3.76 4.72
CA SER A 230 13.95 -3.14 3.85
C SER A 230 14.69 -4.17 2.99
N ARG A 231 15.04 -5.31 3.58
CA ARG A 231 16.01 -6.27 3.02
C ARG A 231 15.39 -7.43 2.24
N ASP A 232 14.20 -7.93 2.68
CA ASP A 232 13.73 -9.24 2.25
C ASP A 232 12.61 -9.20 1.18
N TYR A 233 12.27 -8.03 0.66
CA TYR A 233 11.23 -7.82 -0.36
C TYR A 233 11.84 -7.16 -1.61
N THR A 234 11.25 -6.10 -2.12
CA THR A 234 11.81 -5.29 -3.22
C THR A 234 13.26 -4.92 -2.97
N GLY A 235 13.61 -4.53 -1.73
CA GLY A 235 14.97 -4.12 -1.35
C GLY A 235 16.06 -5.16 -1.63
N LYS A 236 15.72 -6.46 -1.58
CA LYS A 236 16.68 -7.56 -1.85
C LYS A 236 17.24 -7.56 -3.28
N ALA A 237 16.49 -7.00 -4.22
CA ALA A 237 16.87 -7.00 -5.63
C ALA A 237 17.49 -5.67 -6.10
N LEU A 238 17.52 -4.66 -5.25
CA LEU A 238 17.99 -3.33 -5.64
C LEU A 238 19.50 -3.28 -5.80
N PRO A 239 20.01 -2.56 -6.83
CA PRO A 239 21.43 -2.24 -6.93
C PRO A 239 21.83 -1.26 -5.83
N GLU A 240 23.12 -1.29 -5.48
CA GLU A 240 23.68 -0.31 -4.53
C GLU A 240 23.40 1.11 -4.98
N ALA A 241 23.19 2.02 -4.03
CA ALA A 241 22.76 3.41 -4.22
C ALA A 241 21.32 3.62 -4.73
N ALA A 242 20.52 2.59 -4.98
CA ALA A 242 19.09 2.76 -5.18
C ALA A 242 18.41 3.24 -3.89
N LYS A 243 17.33 4.01 -4.04
CA LYS A 243 16.53 4.47 -2.92
C LYS A 243 15.20 3.75 -2.90
N LEU A 244 14.73 3.43 -1.70
CA LEU A 244 13.53 2.64 -1.47
C LEU A 244 12.61 3.31 -0.46
N TRP A 245 11.31 3.36 -0.79
CA TRP A 245 10.20 3.65 0.11
C TRP A 245 9.17 2.56 -0.05
N SER A 246 8.81 1.88 1.03
CA SER A 246 7.93 0.74 0.89
C SER A 246 7.09 0.46 2.13
N LYS A 247 6.05 -0.34 1.92
CA LYS A 247 5.30 -1.01 2.99
C LYS A 247 5.06 -2.45 2.62
N ALA A 248 5.68 -3.35 3.33
CA ALA A 248 5.45 -4.78 3.21
C ALA A 248 4.23 -5.25 4.03
N GLY A 249 3.69 -6.39 3.63
CA GLY A 249 2.64 -7.09 4.36
C GLY A 249 2.81 -8.60 4.24
N TRP A 250 2.62 -9.33 5.36
CA TRP A 250 2.76 -10.78 5.36
C TRP A 250 1.88 -11.45 6.42
N THR A 251 1.54 -12.70 6.16
CA THR A 251 0.94 -13.66 7.09
C THR A 251 1.60 -15.01 6.86
N SER A 252 1.05 -16.07 7.44
CA SER A 252 1.43 -17.46 7.10
C SER A 252 1.11 -17.86 5.65
N GLU A 253 0.19 -17.14 4.98
CA GLU A 253 -0.29 -17.48 3.64
C GLU A 253 0.13 -16.47 2.58
N THR A 254 0.27 -15.19 2.94
CA THR A 254 0.46 -14.09 1.99
C THR A 254 1.77 -13.37 2.21
N ARG A 255 2.35 -12.87 1.12
CA ARG A 255 3.54 -12.02 1.13
C ARG A 255 3.39 -10.94 0.07
N HIS A 256 3.43 -9.68 0.49
CA HIS A 256 3.14 -8.53 -0.35
C HIS A 256 4.18 -7.44 -0.15
N ASP A 257 4.39 -6.64 -1.18
CA ASP A 257 5.13 -5.38 -1.08
C ASP A 257 4.51 -4.31 -1.97
N ALA A 258 4.56 -3.08 -1.49
CA ALA A 258 4.26 -1.88 -2.26
C ALA A 258 5.46 -0.95 -2.10
N ALA A 259 6.18 -0.71 -3.19
CA ALA A 259 7.46 -0.03 -3.20
C ALA A 259 7.50 1.09 -4.24
N TYR A 260 8.02 2.25 -3.85
CA TYR A 260 8.54 3.27 -4.74
C TYR A 260 10.05 3.20 -4.75
N VAL A 261 10.64 3.18 -5.94
CA VAL A 261 12.08 3.00 -6.16
C VAL A 261 12.63 4.11 -7.03
N GLU A 262 13.79 4.63 -6.66
CA GLU A 262 14.65 5.46 -7.50
C GLU A 262 15.95 4.70 -7.77
N LEU A 263 16.23 4.42 -9.04
CA LEU A 263 17.46 3.75 -9.47
C LEU A 263 18.60 4.74 -9.70
N PRO A 264 19.87 4.30 -9.61
CA PRO A 264 21.04 5.17 -9.86
C PRO A 264 21.08 5.79 -11.26
N ASN A 265 20.46 5.14 -12.25
CA ASN A 265 20.33 5.66 -13.62
C ASN A 265 19.25 6.73 -13.80
N GLY A 266 18.60 7.17 -12.70
CA GLY A 266 17.53 8.17 -12.71
C GLY A 266 16.14 7.59 -12.98
N SER A 267 16.00 6.31 -13.30
CA SER A 267 14.68 5.69 -13.45
C SER A 267 13.93 5.63 -12.12
N ARG A 268 12.62 5.84 -12.18
CA ARG A 268 11.73 5.83 -11.02
C ARG A 268 10.50 5.01 -11.34
N PHE A 269 10.05 4.21 -10.38
CA PHE A 269 8.84 3.43 -10.55
C PHE A 269 8.15 3.12 -9.22
N VAL A 270 6.85 2.84 -9.28
CA VAL A 270 6.10 2.19 -8.21
C VAL A 270 5.80 0.76 -8.64
N LEU A 271 6.02 -0.18 -7.73
CA LEU A 271 5.74 -1.59 -7.92
C LEU A 271 4.92 -2.11 -6.73
N ALA A 272 3.71 -2.60 -7.00
CA ALA A 272 2.91 -3.36 -6.05
C ALA A 272 2.87 -4.82 -6.47
N VAL A 273 3.27 -5.74 -5.59
CA VAL A 273 3.26 -7.19 -5.83
C VAL A 273 2.56 -7.88 -4.67
N PHE A 274 1.50 -8.62 -4.97
CA PHE A 274 0.75 -9.42 -4.01
C PHE A 274 0.84 -10.89 -4.37
N THR A 275 1.19 -11.73 -3.39
CA THR A 275 1.22 -13.19 -3.54
C THR A 275 0.35 -13.87 -2.50
N VAL A 276 -0.36 -14.92 -2.89
CA VAL A 276 -1.27 -15.71 -2.04
C VAL A 276 -0.81 -17.15 -2.02
N ASN A 277 -0.90 -17.82 -0.88
CA ASN A 277 -0.49 -19.21 -0.64
C ASN A 277 1.01 -19.51 -0.87
N HIS A 278 1.85 -18.44 -0.98
CA HIS A 278 3.28 -18.54 -1.19
C HIS A 278 4.10 -17.66 -0.23
N ALA A 279 3.65 -17.51 1.02
CA ALA A 279 4.34 -16.68 2.01
C ALA A 279 5.78 -17.14 2.30
N GLY A 280 6.05 -18.44 2.20
CA GLY A 280 7.38 -19.04 2.36
C GLY A 280 8.35 -18.77 1.21
N GLU A 281 7.84 -18.48 0.01
CA GLU A 281 8.66 -18.28 -1.20
C GLU A 281 9.17 -16.83 -1.29
N ARG A 282 10.21 -16.56 -0.50
CA ARG A 282 10.76 -15.21 -0.30
C ARG A 282 11.43 -14.62 -1.55
N GLU A 283 11.65 -15.40 -2.59
CA GLU A 283 12.29 -14.95 -3.83
C GLU A 283 11.33 -14.45 -4.91
N ILE A 284 10.01 -14.65 -4.78
CA ILE A 284 9.04 -14.20 -5.80
C ILE A 284 9.14 -12.69 -6.02
N ILE A 285 8.98 -11.89 -4.96
CA ILE A 285 9.03 -10.42 -5.05
C ILE A 285 10.39 -9.91 -5.53
N PRO A 286 11.54 -10.37 -4.99
CA PRO A 286 12.85 -10.02 -5.52
C PRO A 286 13.04 -10.40 -7.00
N THR A 287 12.53 -11.55 -7.44
CA THR A 287 12.61 -11.99 -8.84
C THR A 287 11.83 -11.05 -9.77
N VAL A 288 10.57 -10.75 -9.44
CA VAL A 288 9.80 -9.73 -10.16
C VAL A 288 10.57 -8.41 -10.22
N THR A 289 11.10 -7.94 -9.09
CA THR A 289 11.84 -6.68 -9.01
C THR A 289 13.07 -6.66 -9.91
N ARG A 290 13.89 -7.74 -9.94
CA ARG A 290 15.05 -7.85 -10.85
C ARG A 290 14.64 -7.68 -12.31
N MET A 291 13.57 -8.34 -12.73
CA MET A 291 13.09 -8.24 -14.12
C MET A 291 12.62 -6.83 -14.48
N ILE A 292 11.99 -6.13 -13.54
CA ILE A 292 11.60 -4.72 -13.74
C ILE A 292 12.85 -3.84 -13.86
N ILE A 293 13.85 -4.00 -12.98
CA ILE A 293 15.10 -3.24 -13.01
C ILE A 293 15.84 -3.47 -14.33
N GLU A 294 15.92 -4.70 -14.81
CA GLU A 294 16.52 -5.05 -16.11
C GLU A 294 15.83 -4.31 -17.26
N ALA A 295 14.49 -4.28 -17.25
CA ALA A 295 13.71 -3.58 -18.28
C ALA A 295 13.95 -2.06 -18.25
N PHE A 296 14.10 -1.46 -17.07
CA PHE A 296 14.41 -0.04 -16.92
C PHE A 296 15.89 0.29 -17.24
N GLY A 297 16.81 -0.65 -17.00
CA GLY A 297 18.21 -0.51 -17.37
C GLY A 297 18.47 -0.61 -18.87
N SER A 298 17.62 -1.35 -19.59
CA SER A 298 17.69 -1.52 -21.06
C SER A 298 16.97 -0.41 -21.85
N SER A 299 16.22 0.45 -21.19
CA SER A 299 15.47 1.53 -21.84
C SER A 299 16.30 2.84 -21.84
N PRO A 300 16.37 3.59 -22.96
CA PRO A 300 17.06 4.86 -22.97
C PRO A 300 16.39 5.85 -21.99
N PRO A 301 17.15 6.79 -21.39
CA PRO A 301 16.58 7.82 -20.54
C PRO A 301 15.56 8.65 -21.34
N VAL A 302 14.43 8.97 -20.74
CA VAL A 302 13.47 9.92 -21.29
C VAL A 302 14.15 11.29 -21.33
N LYS A 303 14.26 11.88 -22.54
CA LYS A 303 14.84 13.22 -22.75
C LYS A 303 13.94 14.32 -22.22
#